data_0abe159fce487c773a373496913ad731
#
_entry.id   0abe159fce487c773a373496913ad731
#
_cell.length_a   1.000
_cell.length_b   1.000
_cell.length_c   1.000
_cell.angle_alpha   90.00
_cell.angle_beta   90.00
_cell.angle_gamma   90.00
#
_symmetry.space_group_name_H-M   'P 1'
#
loop_
_entity.id
_entity.type
_entity.pdbx_description
1 polymer ?
#
loop_
_entity_poly.entity_id
_entity_poly.type
_entity_poly.pdbx_seq_one_letter_code
_entity_poly.pdbx_strand_id
1 'polypeptide(L)'
;MATKTQSLAHTKWLCKYHIVFTPKYRRKVIYNQYRNSLREILRRLCEYKGVKIIEGELMADHVHMLVLIPPKISVSSFMGYLKGKSALMMFDKHANLKYKFGNRHFWSEGYYVSTVDLNEATIKKYIREQELHDQMKDKLSVKEYEDPFKGSK
;
A
#
# COMPACT_ATOMS: atom_id res chain seq x y z
N MET A 1 -19.55 -9.43 14.41
CA MET A 1 -18.95 -9.62 15.74
C MET A 1 -18.38 -8.29 16.23
N ALA A 2 -18.77 -7.90 17.42
CA ALA A 2 -18.28 -6.63 17.96
C ALA A 2 -16.77 -6.72 18.24
N THR A 3 -16.02 -5.72 17.81
CA THR A 3 -14.59 -5.64 18.08
C THR A 3 -14.38 -5.21 19.52
N LYS A 4 -13.60 -5.99 20.25
CA LYS A 4 -13.28 -5.64 21.64
C LYS A 4 -12.38 -4.42 21.68
N THR A 5 -12.62 -3.52 22.64
CA THR A 5 -11.74 -2.39 22.90
C THR A 5 -10.34 -2.91 23.28
N GLN A 6 -9.32 -2.34 22.69
CA GLN A 6 -7.93 -2.66 22.99
C GLN A 6 -7.48 -1.88 24.23
N SER A 7 -6.40 -2.34 24.83
CA SER A 7 -5.87 -1.76 26.05
C SER A 7 -4.37 -1.50 25.92
N LEU A 8 -3.92 -0.31 26.33
CA LEU A 8 -2.53 0.08 26.35
C LEU A 8 -2.28 0.78 27.69
N ALA A 9 -1.58 0.09 28.62
CA ALA A 9 -1.41 0.55 30.02
C ALA A 9 -2.78 0.87 30.64
N HIS A 10 -3.07 2.14 30.93
CA HIS A 10 -4.34 2.59 31.49
C HIS A 10 -5.30 3.14 30.43
N THR A 11 -4.89 3.13 29.16
CA THR A 11 -5.68 3.67 28.05
C THR A 11 -6.38 2.55 27.31
N LYS A 12 -7.68 2.70 27.10
CA LYS A 12 -8.44 1.83 26.23
C LYS A 12 -8.63 2.52 24.89
N TRP A 13 -8.54 1.75 23.79
CA TRP A 13 -8.60 2.32 22.45
C TRP A 13 -9.25 1.39 21.46
N LEU A 14 -9.80 1.99 20.41
CA LEU A 14 -10.37 1.26 19.27
C LEU A 14 -10.16 2.12 18.02
N CYS A 15 -8.93 2.13 17.52
CA CYS A 15 -8.56 2.89 16.33
C CYS A 15 -8.58 1.97 15.12
N LYS A 16 -9.74 1.89 14.47
CA LYS A 16 -10.02 0.98 13.37
C LYS A 16 -10.05 1.75 12.06
N TYR A 17 -9.30 1.25 11.07
CA TYR A 17 -9.17 1.92 9.77
C TYR A 17 -9.30 0.93 8.63
N HIS A 18 -10.02 1.36 7.58
CA HIS A 18 -9.95 0.74 6.26
C HIS A 18 -8.81 1.41 5.50
N ILE A 19 -7.92 0.61 4.92
CA ILE A 19 -6.78 1.10 4.17
C ILE A 19 -6.77 0.41 2.82
N VAL A 20 -6.59 1.19 1.74
CA VAL A 20 -6.46 0.66 0.38
C VAL A 20 -5.19 1.24 -0.24
N PHE A 21 -4.39 0.38 -0.85
CA PHE A 21 -3.22 0.81 -1.61
C PHE A 21 -2.97 -0.11 -2.79
N THR A 22 -2.28 0.39 -3.81
CA THR A 22 -2.17 -0.28 -5.10
C THR A 22 -0.72 -0.45 -5.53
N PRO A 23 -0.43 -1.54 -6.27
CA PRO A 23 0.83 -1.60 -7.00
C PRO A 23 0.96 -0.45 -7.99
N LYS A 24 2.20 -0.06 -8.29
CA LYS A 24 2.49 1.01 -9.25
C LYS A 24 1.86 0.68 -10.61
N TYR A 25 1.19 1.65 -11.21
CA TYR A 25 0.44 1.51 -12.47
C TYR A 25 -0.71 0.51 -12.40
N ARG A 26 -1.19 0.20 -11.20
CA ARG A 26 -2.26 -0.80 -10.99
C ARG A 26 -1.93 -2.15 -11.63
N ARG A 27 -0.64 -2.51 -11.64
CA ARG A 27 -0.20 -3.78 -12.20
C ARG A 27 -0.83 -4.95 -11.44
N LYS A 28 -1.34 -5.93 -12.18
CA LYS A 28 -1.97 -7.12 -11.61
C LYS A 28 -0.92 -8.14 -11.23
N VAL A 29 -0.15 -7.84 -10.18
CA VAL A 29 0.96 -8.69 -9.74
C VAL A 29 0.66 -9.48 -8.47
N ILE A 30 -0.46 -9.18 -7.80
CA ILE A 30 -0.83 -9.86 -6.56
C ILE A 30 -1.65 -11.11 -6.89
N TYR A 31 -0.95 -12.18 -7.28
CA TYR A 31 -1.57 -13.46 -7.61
C TYR A 31 -0.63 -14.62 -7.26
N ASN A 32 -1.18 -15.83 -7.14
CA ASN A 32 -0.44 -17.07 -6.87
C ASN A 32 0.62 -16.91 -5.76
N GLN A 33 1.86 -17.26 -6.05
CA GLN A 33 2.97 -17.17 -5.09
C GLN A 33 3.23 -15.75 -4.59
N TYR A 34 3.02 -14.75 -5.42
CA TYR A 34 3.20 -13.35 -5.02
C TYR A 34 2.16 -12.94 -3.98
N ARG A 35 0.92 -13.36 -4.16
CA ARG A 35 -0.14 -13.13 -3.17
C ARG A 35 0.20 -13.80 -1.84
N ASN A 36 0.63 -15.05 -1.88
CA ASN A 36 0.98 -15.80 -0.67
C ASN A 36 2.14 -15.14 0.07
N SER A 37 3.18 -14.72 -0.65
CA SER A 37 4.33 -14.03 -0.08
C SER A 37 3.92 -12.70 0.53
N LEU A 38 3.13 -11.92 -0.19
CA LEU A 38 2.68 -10.61 0.28
C LEU A 38 1.80 -10.74 1.54
N ARG A 39 0.91 -11.72 1.57
CA ARG A 39 0.06 -12.01 2.75
C ARG A 39 0.93 -12.22 3.98
N GLU A 40 1.92 -13.08 3.86
CA GLU A 40 2.82 -13.41 4.96
C GLU A 40 3.65 -12.20 5.40
N ILE A 41 4.17 -11.44 4.43
CA ILE A 41 4.95 -10.23 4.69
C ILE A 41 4.12 -9.20 5.43
N LEU A 42 2.92 -8.88 4.92
CA LEU A 42 2.05 -7.89 5.55
C LEU A 42 1.65 -8.31 6.96
N ARG A 43 1.36 -9.59 7.15
CA ARG A 43 1.03 -10.12 8.47
C ARG A 43 2.15 -9.91 9.48
N ARG A 44 3.37 -10.27 9.09
CA ARG A 44 4.56 -10.11 9.95
C ARG A 44 4.85 -8.66 10.27
N LEU A 45 4.76 -7.79 9.28
CA LEU A 45 5.03 -6.37 9.46
C LEU A 45 4.01 -5.72 10.40
N CYS A 46 2.73 -6.07 10.24
CA CYS A 46 1.68 -5.58 11.15
C CYS A 46 1.88 -6.09 12.56
N GLU A 47 2.16 -7.38 12.71
CA GLU A 47 2.40 -8.02 14.01
C GLU A 47 3.57 -7.34 14.73
N TYR A 48 4.65 -7.07 14.02
CA TYR A 48 5.83 -6.42 14.58
C TYR A 48 5.50 -5.03 15.16
N LYS A 49 4.58 -4.30 14.58
CA LYS A 49 4.15 -2.98 15.04
C LYS A 49 2.97 -3.01 16.00
N GLY A 50 2.50 -4.19 16.36
CA GLY A 50 1.33 -4.31 17.24
C GLY A 50 0.02 -3.90 16.56
N VAL A 51 0.00 -3.91 15.23
CA VAL A 51 -1.20 -3.63 14.44
C VAL A 51 -1.93 -4.94 14.18
N LYS A 52 -3.21 -4.98 14.56
CA LYS A 52 -4.03 -6.16 14.36
C LYS A 52 -4.77 -6.06 13.04
N ILE A 53 -4.67 -7.09 12.21
CA ILE A 53 -5.45 -7.20 10.98
C ILE A 53 -6.76 -7.89 11.31
N ILE A 54 -7.88 -7.17 11.14
CA ILE A 54 -9.22 -7.73 11.35
C ILE A 54 -9.65 -8.51 10.11
N GLU A 55 -9.50 -7.87 8.96
CA GLU A 55 -9.79 -8.44 7.66
C GLU A 55 -8.75 -7.94 6.64
N GLY A 56 -8.48 -8.75 5.64
CA GLY A 56 -7.59 -8.35 4.55
C GLY A 56 -8.00 -9.02 3.26
N GLU A 57 -7.98 -8.26 2.18
CA GLU A 57 -8.24 -8.75 0.83
C GLU A 57 -7.08 -8.37 -0.06
N LEU A 58 -6.45 -9.38 -0.66
CA LEU A 58 -5.37 -9.21 -1.60
C LEU A 58 -5.90 -9.48 -3.00
N MET A 59 -6.35 -8.42 -3.66
CA MET A 59 -6.80 -8.50 -5.04
C MET A 59 -5.61 -8.35 -5.97
N ALA A 60 -5.77 -8.71 -7.24
CA ALA A 60 -4.65 -8.70 -8.18
C ALA A 60 -3.99 -7.31 -8.30
N ASP A 61 -4.76 -6.25 -8.20
CA ASP A 61 -4.34 -4.87 -8.45
C ASP A 61 -4.51 -3.93 -7.24
N HIS A 62 -4.83 -4.47 -6.07
CA HIS A 62 -4.91 -3.65 -4.85
C HIS A 62 -4.94 -4.50 -3.60
N VAL A 63 -4.63 -3.85 -2.49
CA VAL A 63 -4.75 -4.41 -1.14
C VAL A 63 -5.80 -3.60 -0.40
N HIS A 64 -6.72 -4.28 0.24
CA HIS A 64 -7.69 -3.67 1.14
C HIS A 64 -7.56 -4.34 2.51
N MET A 65 -7.31 -3.56 3.54
CA MET A 65 -7.12 -4.06 4.91
C MET A 65 -8.00 -3.30 5.87
N LEU A 66 -8.57 -4.03 6.82
CA LEU A 66 -9.21 -3.45 8.00
C LEU A 66 -8.31 -3.75 9.18
N VAL A 67 -7.78 -2.71 9.81
CA VAL A 67 -6.75 -2.85 10.85
C VAL A 67 -7.07 -2.04 12.10
N LEU A 68 -6.54 -2.51 13.23
CA LEU A 68 -6.51 -1.76 14.49
C LEU A 68 -5.08 -1.26 14.69
N ILE A 69 -4.90 0.07 14.69
CA ILE A 69 -3.60 0.69 14.87
C ILE A 69 -3.51 1.29 16.27
N PRO A 70 -2.49 0.93 17.08
CA PRO A 70 -2.33 1.53 18.41
C PRO A 70 -2.21 3.05 18.33
N PRO A 71 -2.81 3.80 19.28
CA PRO A 71 -2.80 5.26 19.22
C PRO A 71 -1.43 5.90 19.32
N LYS A 72 -0.43 5.16 19.78
CA LYS A 72 0.97 5.63 19.83
C LYS A 72 1.64 5.71 18.45
N ILE A 73 1.01 5.14 17.40
CA ILE A 73 1.55 5.12 16.04
C ILE A 73 0.61 5.90 15.13
N SER A 74 1.15 6.84 14.35
CA SER A 74 0.35 7.53 13.35
C SER A 74 0.09 6.62 12.15
N VAL A 75 -1.05 6.83 11.48
CA VAL A 75 -1.37 6.08 10.26
C VAL A 75 -0.28 6.29 9.20
N SER A 76 0.18 7.51 9.00
CA SER A 76 1.20 7.82 8.00
C SER A 76 2.53 7.14 8.29
N SER A 77 2.94 7.12 9.55
CA SER A 77 4.17 6.42 9.96
C SER A 77 4.06 4.91 9.71
N PHE A 78 2.92 4.33 10.09
CA PHE A 78 2.66 2.91 9.87
C PHE A 78 2.65 2.58 8.37
N MET A 79 1.97 3.39 7.56
CA MET A 79 1.89 3.14 6.11
C MET A 79 3.23 3.30 5.41
N GLY A 80 4.03 4.27 5.81
CA GLY A 80 5.39 4.41 5.30
C GLY A 80 6.23 3.16 5.57
N TYR A 81 6.15 2.67 6.79
CA TYR A 81 6.82 1.43 7.20
C TYR A 81 6.29 0.22 6.41
N LEU A 82 4.97 0.04 6.38
CA LEU A 82 4.34 -1.12 5.76
C LEU A 82 4.66 -1.19 4.26
N LYS A 83 4.46 -0.09 3.55
CA LYS A 83 4.70 -0.04 2.10
C LYS A 83 6.20 -0.14 1.78
N GLY A 84 7.04 0.56 2.50
CA GLY A 84 8.48 0.53 2.28
C GLY A 84 9.09 -0.85 2.51
N LYS A 85 8.79 -1.45 3.66
CA LYS A 85 9.34 -2.76 4.01
C LYS A 85 8.77 -3.87 3.13
N SER A 86 7.47 -3.85 2.85
CA SER A 86 6.85 -4.87 2.01
C SER A 86 7.41 -4.83 0.57
N ALA A 87 7.65 -3.64 0.03
CA ALA A 87 8.26 -3.49 -1.29
C ALA A 87 9.64 -4.13 -1.34
N LEU A 88 10.50 -3.81 -0.37
CA LEU A 88 11.85 -4.37 -0.28
C LEU A 88 11.82 -5.89 -0.15
N MET A 89 10.96 -6.41 0.71
CA MET A 89 10.85 -7.85 0.96
C MET A 89 10.30 -8.61 -0.25
N MET A 90 9.36 -8.01 -0.98
CA MET A 90 8.84 -8.61 -2.20
C MET A 90 9.90 -8.65 -3.31
N PHE A 91 10.67 -7.58 -3.51
CA PHE A 91 11.74 -7.55 -4.49
C PHE A 91 12.88 -8.50 -4.13
N ASP A 92 13.15 -8.65 -2.83
CA ASP A 92 14.18 -9.55 -2.32
C ASP A 92 13.80 -11.02 -2.56
N LYS A 93 12.55 -11.35 -2.25
CA LYS A 93 12.04 -12.70 -2.39
C LYS A 93 11.73 -13.10 -3.83
N HIS A 94 11.34 -12.14 -4.65
CA HIS A 94 10.92 -12.34 -6.03
C HIS A 94 11.68 -11.39 -6.96
N ALA A 95 12.92 -11.74 -7.27
CA ALA A 95 13.81 -10.90 -8.07
C ALA A 95 13.21 -10.46 -9.41
N ASN A 96 12.39 -11.32 -10.02
CA ASN A 96 11.74 -11.02 -11.30
C ASN A 96 10.82 -9.80 -11.22
N LEU A 97 10.19 -9.56 -10.07
CA LEU A 97 9.32 -8.39 -9.90
C LEU A 97 10.11 -7.09 -9.99
N LYS A 98 11.35 -7.10 -9.52
CA LYS A 98 12.21 -5.92 -9.56
C LYS A 98 12.40 -5.40 -10.98
N TYR A 99 12.54 -6.30 -11.94
CA TYR A 99 12.68 -5.94 -13.36
C TYR A 99 11.37 -5.39 -13.93
N LYS A 100 10.22 -5.96 -13.55
CA LYS A 100 8.91 -5.46 -14.00
C LYS A 100 8.66 -4.02 -13.60
N PHE A 101 9.18 -3.61 -12.45
CA PHE A 101 9.02 -2.24 -11.93
C PHE A 101 10.24 -1.36 -12.24
N GLY A 102 11.17 -1.84 -13.07
CA GLY A 102 12.36 -1.08 -13.48
C GLY A 102 13.24 -0.68 -12.30
N ASN A 103 13.37 -1.54 -11.30
CA ASN A 103 14.09 -1.28 -10.05
C ASN A 103 13.53 -0.09 -9.26
N ARG A 104 12.28 0.30 -9.53
CA ARG A 104 11.60 1.43 -8.89
C ARG A 104 10.69 0.96 -7.77
N HIS A 105 9.63 1.72 -7.53
CA HIS A 105 8.69 1.44 -6.45
C HIS A 105 7.71 0.33 -6.80
N PHE A 106 7.49 -0.57 -5.86
CA PHE A 106 6.47 -1.60 -5.99
C PHE A 106 5.06 -1.00 -5.88
N TRP A 107 4.88 -0.07 -4.95
CA TRP A 107 3.59 0.56 -4.66
C TRP A 107 3.47 1.94 -5.28
N SER A 108 2.24 2.32 -5.65
CA SER A 108 1.90 3.70 -5.98
C SER A 108 2.10 4.58 -4.76
N GLU A 109 2.32 5.87 -4.97
CA GLU A 109 2.38 6.83 -3.88
C GLU A 109 1.02 6.97 -3.21
N GLY A 110 1.06 7.15 -1.89
CA GLY A 110 -0.15 7.38 -1.13
C GLY A 110 -0.93 6.11 -0.82
N TYR A 111 -2.08 6.31 -0.23
CA TYR A 111 -3.01 5.26 0.15
C TYR A 111 -4.36 5.92 0.45
N TYR A 112 -5.43 5.13 0.46
CA TYR A 112 -6.72 5.59 0.93
C TYR A 112 -6.90 5.09 2.37
N VAL A 113 -7.38 5.95 3.27
CA VAL A 113 -7.69 5.57 4.65
C VAL A 113 -9.05 6.12 5.05
N SER A 114 -9.84 5.31 5.75
CA SER A 114 -11.16 5.71 6.22
C SER A 114 -11.46 5.02 7.54
N THR A 115 -12.19 5.72 8.41
CA THR A 115 -12.71 5.16 9.66
C THR A 115 -14.12 4.60 9.49
N VAL A 116 -14.72 4.77 8.32
CA VAL A 116 -16.06 4.26 8.00
C VAL A 116 -15.95 3.18 6.94
N ASP A 117 -17.01 2.40 6.78
CA ASP A 117 -17.04 1.32 5.80
C ASP A 117 -16.92 1.88 4.39
N LEU A 118 -16.18 1.15 3.55
CA LEU A 118 -15.97 1.47 2.14
C LEU A 118 -16.89 0.61 1.29
N ASN A 119 -17.48 1.21 0.26
CA ASN A 119 -18.19 0.45 -0.74
C ASN A 119 -17.28 0.18 -1.94
N GLU A 120 -17.68 -0.77 -2.77
CA GLU A 120 -16.92 -1.21 -3.92
C GLU A 120 -16.65 -0.07 -4.91
N ALA A 121 -17.63 0.83 -5.10
CA ALA A 121 -17.50 1.97 -6.02
C ALA A 121 -16.40 2.93 -5.56
N THR A 122 -16.32 3.20 -4.26
CA THR A 122 -15.27 4.06 -3.68
C THR A 122 -13.88 3.46 -3.91
N ILE A 123 -13.73 2.16 -3.69
CA ILE A 123 -12.47 1.46 -3.89
C ILE A 123 -12.06 1.50 -5.37
N LYS A 124 -12.98 1.20 -6.28
CA LYS A 124 -12.72 1.23 -7.72
C LYS A 124 -12.30 2.61 -8.21
N LYS A 125 -12.96 3.64 -7.72
CA LYS A 125 -12.62 5.03 -8.04
C LYS A 125 -11.20 5.37 -7.60
N TYR A 126 -10.85 5.03 -6.37
CA TYR A 126 -9.51 5.28 -5.84
C TYR A 126 -8.43 4.58 -6.68
N ILE A 127 -8.62 3.30 -7.00
CA ILE A 127 -7.67 2.51 -7.78
C ILE A 127 -7.43 3.14 -9.14
N ARG A 128 -8.50 3.57 -9.82
CA ARG A 128 -8.43 4.20 -11.13
C ARG A 128 -7.71 5.54 -11.10
N GLU A 129 -8.03 6.36 -10.11
CA GLU A 129 -7.39 7.67 -9.93
C GLU A 129 -5.89 7.52 -9.65
N GLN A 130 -5.53 6.48 -8.91
CA GLN A 130 -4.14 6.21 -8.58
C GLN A 130 -3.34 5.80 -9.83
N GLU A 131 -3.92 5.01 -10.70
CA GLU A 131 -3.30 4.63 -11.97
C GLU A 131 -3.02 5.85 -12.84
N LEU A 132 -4.01 6.75 -12.95
CA LEU A 132 -3.86 8.00 -13.70
C LEU A 132 -2.79 8.89 -13.09
N HIS A 133 -2.75 8.99 -11.77
CA HIS A 133 -1.74 9.76 -11.06
C HIS A 133 -0.33 9.26 -11.37
N ASP A 134 -0.12 7.96 -11.35
CA ASP A 134 1.17 7.34 -11.66
C ASP A 134 1.63 7.65 -13.07
N GLN A 135 0.71 7.55 -14.04
CA GLN A 135 1.01 7.84 -15.43
C GLN A 135 1.40 9.31 -15.64
N MET A 136 0.67 10.23 -15.03
CA MET A 136 0.95 11.66 -15.12
C MET A 136 2.28 12.02 -14.48
N LYS A 137 2.58 11.44 -13.34
CA LYS A 137 3.83 11.70 -12.62
C LYS A 137 5.03 11.25 -13.43
N ASP A 138 4.95 10.10 -14.07
CA ASP A 138 6.04 9.60 -14.91
C ASP A 138 6.26 10.48 -16.14
N LYS A 139 5.20 11.00 -16.74
CA LYS A 139 5.33 11.95 -17.86
C LYS A 139 6.04 13.22 -17.42
N LEU A 140 5.75 13.72 -16.24
CA LEU A 140 6.43 14.90 -15.69
C LEU A 140 7.89 14.60 -15.41
N SER A 141 8.21 13.44 -14.85
CA SER A 141 9.59 13.03 -14.58
C SER A 141 10.41 12.92 -15.85
N VAL A 142 9.82 12.36 -16.90
CA VAL A 142 10.48 12.27 -18.21
C VAL A 142 10.80 13.67 -18.75
N LYS A 143 9.86 14.62 -18.61
CA LYS A 143 10.09 16.00 -19.03
C LYS A 143 11.23 16.66 -18.25
N GLU A 144 11.34 16.37 -16.96
CA GLU A 144 12.42 16.89 -16.12
C GLU A 144 13.79 16.41 -16.57
N TYR A 145 13.86 15.19 -17.09
CA TYR A 145 15.11 14.61 -17.57
C TYR A 145 15.40 14.92 -19.03
N GLU A 146 14.50 15.56 -19.75
CA GLU A 146 14.78 15.99 -21.10
C GLU A 146 15.81 17.12 -21.09
N ASP A 147 16.81 16.98 -21.94
CA ASP A 147 17.84 18.00 -22.12
C ASP A 147 17.16 19.33 -22.54
N PRO A 148 17.29 20.39 -21.74
CA PRO A 148 16.69 21.68 -22.10
C PRO A 148 17.21 22.27 -23.40
N PHE A 149 18.34 21.76 -23.91
CA PHE A 149 18.93 22.20 -25.14
C PHE A 149 18.53 21.35 -26.34
N LYS A 150 17.70 20.37 -26.15
CA LYS A 150 17.30 19.42 -27.20
C LYS A 150 16.58 20.08 -28.37
N GLY A 151 15.87 21.17 -28.13
CA GLY A 151 15.17 21.93 -29.16
C GLY A 151 15.99 23.02 -29.82
N SER A 152 17.24 23.19 -29.44
CA SER A 152 18.08 24.29 -29.90
C SER A 152 19.03 23.89 -31.04
N LYS A 153 18.75 22.81 -31.68
CA LYS A 153 19.54 22.38 -32.84
C LYS A 153 19.40 23.34 -34.02
#